data_f2d1fbdd54e207089e91a0363f33910c
#
_entry.id   f2d1fbdd54e207089e91a0363f33910c
#
_cell.length_a   1.000
_cell.length_b   1.000
_cell.length_c   1.000
_cell.angle_alpha   90.00
_cell.angle_beta   90.00
_cell.angle_gamma   90.00
#
_symmetry.space_group_name_H-M   'P 1'
#
loop_
_entity.id
_entity.type
_entity.pdbx_description
1 polymer ?
#
loop_
_entity_poly.entity_id
_entity_poly.type
_entity_poly.pdbx_seq_one_letter_code
_entity_poly.pdbx_strand_id
1 'polypeptide(L)'
;MNYVIVEATPNSKLGYQGYGAALDFWRCKDPEVLLDGPYETGKTLAALQKLHCLLSKYPNCRALMVRRTYASLTGSAVVTYEQKVLPYPPGHDKCPVVKMGGSHPSEYLYPNGSVLVLGGLDNPNKFLSAEYDYIYINQMEEVRLDDYEKLVGRVTGRAGNAPYPQLLGDCNPDAPTHWIVNRPRLRRFKSRHEDNPTLFDPVTGAITERGQRTMAALDALTGVRYKRGRLGLWV
;
A
#
# COMPACT_ATOMS: atom_id res chain seq x y z
N MET A 1 18.27 -6.95 15.06
CA MET A 1 17.04 -6.77 14.24
C MET A 1 16.75 -5.28 14.11
N ASN A 2 16.72 -4.77 12.90
CA ASN A 2 16.39 -3.36 12.66
C ASN A 2 14.92 -3.29 12.22
N TYR A 3 14.06 -2.71 13.04
CA TYR A 3 12.66 -2.44 12.72
C TYR A 3 12.44 -0.92 12.69
N VAL A 4 11.52 -0.47 11.86
CA VAL A 4 11.00 0.90 11.93
C VAL A 4 9.76 0.85 12.79
N ILE A 5 9.84 1.46 13.96
CA ILE A 5 8.66 1.70 14.79
C ILE A 5 8.00 2.95 14.24
N VAL A 6 6.80 2.81 13.72
CA VAL A 6 5.88 3.93 13.57
C VAL A 6 5.23 4.12 14.92
N GLU A 7 5.17 5.34 15.41
CA GLU A 7 4.55 5.65 16.71
C GLU A 7 3.25 4.89 16.88
N ALA A 8 3.11 4.24 18.03
CA ALA A 8 1.96 3.42 18.33
C ALA A 8 0.67 4.23 18.18
N THR A 9 -0.22 3.77 17.35
CA THR A 9 -1.58 4.31 17.34
C THR A 9 -2.27 3.89 18.64
N PRO A 10 -3.18 4.70 19.22
CA PRO A 10 -3.84 4.38 20.49
C PRO A 10 -4.55 3.02 20.54
N ASN A 11 -4.86 2.43 19.40
CA ASN A 11 -5.49 1.11 19.28
C ASN A 11 -4.49 -0.04 19.04
N SER A 12 -3.23 0.24 18.75
CA SER A 12 -2.18 -0.77 18.70
C SER A 12 -1.23 -0.53 19.85
N LYS A 13 -1.16 -1.44 20.81
CA LYS A 13 -0.17 -1.40 21.90
C LYS A 13 1.28 -1.38 21.41
N LEU A 14 1.49 -1.66 20.15
CA LEU A 14 2.79 -1.82 19.52
C LEU A 14 2.80 -1.21 18.12
N GLY A 15 2.73 -0.04 17.76
CA GLY A 15 2.78 0.54 16.40
C GLY A 15 3.07 -0.45 15.24
N TYR A 16 2.92 -0.05 14.04
CA TYR A 16 3.24 -0.91 12.89
C TYR A 16 4.75 -1.21 12.86
N GLN A 17 5.11 -2.48 12.71
CA GLN A 17 6.47 -2.94 12.48
C GLN A 17 6.55 -3.65 11.13
N GLY A 18 7.42 -3.17 10.25
CA GLY A 18 7.73 -3.84 8.99
C GLY A 18 8.85 -4.86 9.17
N TYR A 19 8.72 -6.01 8.51
CA TYR A 19 9.73 -7.06 8.48
C TYR A 19 10.12 -7.39 7.04
N GLY A 20 11.34 -7.89 6.83
CA GLY A 20 11.81 -8.31 5.52
C GLY A 20 11.60 -7.25 4.43
N ALA A 21 10.97 -7.66 3.33
CA ALA A 21 10.72 -6.78 2.19
C ALA A 21 9.89 -5.52 2.55
N ALA A 22 8.97 -5.62 3.52
CA ALA A 22 8.20 -4.47 3.97
C ALA A 22 9.08 -3.41 4.66
N LEU A 23 10.09 -3.84 5.42
CA LEU A 23 11.06 -2.94 6.05
C LEU A 23 11.95 -2.23 5.02
N ASP A 24 12.45 -2.99 4.04
CA ASP A 24 13.29 -2.42 2.97
C ASP A 24 12.50 -1.44 2.09
N PHE A 25 11.26 -1.78 1.75
CA PHE A 25 10.32 -0.90 1.06
C PHE A 25 10.08 0.41 1.85
N TRP A 26 9.93 0.32 3.16
CA TRP A 26 9.73 1.49 4.03
C TRP A 26 10.90 2.46 3.99
N ARG A 27 12.13 1.93 4.02
CA ARG A 27 13.37 2.72 4.02
C ARG A 27 13.70 3.32 2.65
N CYS A 28 13.21 2.69 1.59
CA CYS A 28 13.53 3.10 0.23
C CYS A 28 12.88 4.45 -0.12
N LYS A 29 13.68 5.33 -0.73
CA LYS A 29 13.27 6.65 -1.21
C LYS A 29 13.33 6.77 -2.73
N ASP A 30 13.55 5.65 -3.43
CA ASP A 30 13.56 5.64 -4.89
C ASP A 30 12.21 6.13 -5.44
N PRO A 31 12.20 6.80 -6.60
CA PRO A 31 10.98 7.42 -7.13
C PRO A 31 9.82 6.46 -7.39
N GLU A 32 10.10 5.20 -7.77
CA GLU A 32 9.12 4.18 -8.08
C GLU A 32 9.44 2.92 -7.28
N VAL A 33 8.56 2.54 -6.32
CA VAL A 33 8.77 1.39 -5.43
C VAL A 33 7.55 0.49 -5.35
N LEU A 34 7.76 -0.81 -5.31
CA LEU A 34 6.71 -1.83 -5.36
C LEU A 34 6.97 -2.95 -4.35
N LEU A 35 5.97 -3.28 -3.54
CA LEU A 35 5.90 -4.55 -2.82
C LEU A 35 5.24 -5.59 -3.72
N ASP A 36 6.02 -6.58 -4.14
CA ASP A 36 5.66 -7.66 -5.06
C ASP A 36 5.73 -9.00 -4.32
N GLY A 37 4.74 -9.85 -4.47
CA GLY A 37 4.79 -11.17 -3.85
C GLY A 37 3.45 -11.87 -3.73
N PRO A 38 3.42 -13.09 -3.14
CA PRO A 38 2.22 -13.91 -3.05
C PRO A 38 1.13 -13.28 -2.18
N TYR A 39 -0.03 -13.92 -2.12
CA TYR A 39 -1.15 -13.47 -1.29
C TYR A 39 -0.80 -13.51 0.20
N GLU A 40 -1.50 -12.72 1.02
CA GLU A 40 -1.43 -12.73 2.49
C GLU A 40 -0.06 -12.36 3.10
N THR A 41 0.84 -11.73 2.34
CA THR A 41 2.15 -11.30 2.86
C THR A 41 2.14 -9.91 3.53
N GLY A 42 0.97 -9.25 3.62
CA GLY A 42 0.83 -7.96 4.31
C GLY A 42 1.22 -6.73 3.48
N LYS A 43 1.42 -6.86 2.16
CA LYS A 43 1.87 -5.79 1.24
C LYS A 43 1.02 -4.52 1.32
N THR A 44 -0.30 -4.67 1.18
CA THR A 44 -1.24 -3.54 1.21
C THR A 44 -1.16 -2.76 2.53
N LEU A 45 -1.13 -3.49 3.66
CA LEU A 45 -1.00 -2.84 4.97
C LEU A 45 0.33 -2.07 5.09
N ALA A 46 1.43 -2.67 4.66
CA ALA A 46 2.75 -2.04 4.69
C ALA A 46 2.80 -0.76 3.85
N ALA A 47 2.26 -0.80 2.63
CA ALA A 47 2.22 0.37 1.74
C ALA A 47 1.34 1.49 2.31
N LEU A 48 0.15 1.15 2.83
CA LEU A 48 -0.75 2.12 3.45
C LEU A 48 -0.17 2.75 4.72
N GLN A 49 0.52 1.97 5.55
CA GLN A 49 1.21 2.47 6.74
C GLN A 49 2.32 3.45 6.35
N LYS A 50 3.13 3.13 5.32
CA LYS A 50 4.14 4.05 4.80
C LYS A 50 3.52 5.36 4.32
N LEU A 51 2.45 5.28 3.53
CA LEU A 51 1.75 6.46 3.03
C LEU A 51 1.20 7.33 4.18
N HIS A 52 0.56 6.70 5.17
CA HIS A 52 0.03 7.38 6.35
C HIS A 52 1.14 8.08 7.15
N CYS A 53 2.27 7.41 7.34
CA CYS A 53 3.43 7.98 8.02
C CYS A 53 3.99 9.21 7.27
N LEU A 54 4.12 9.13 5.94
CA LEU A 54 4.60 10.25 5.13
C LEU A 54 3.67 11.47 5.25
N LEU A 55 2.35 11.26 5.15
CA LEU A 55 1.35 12.32 5.28
C LEU A 55 1.26 12.91 6.70
N SER A 56 1.45 12.09 7.72
CA SER A 56 1.47 12.54 9.11
C SER A 56 2.74 13.33 9.45
N LYS A 57 3.86 12.93 8.89
CA LYS A 57 5.18 13.50 9.19
C LYS A 57 5.46 14.82 8.45
N TYR A 58 5.08 14.89 7.17
CA TYR A 58 5.39 16.04 6.33
C TYR A 58 4.13 16.86 6.08
N PRO A 59 4.09 18.14 6.54
CA PRO A 59 2.89 18.95 6.47
C PRO A 59 2.59 19.40 5.03
N ASN A 60 1.30 19.66 4.78
CA ASN A 60 0.77 20.16 3.52
C ASN A 60 1.05 19.28 2.29
N CYS A 61 1.41 18.00 2.49
CA CYS A 61 1.61 17.07 1.39
C CYS A 61 0.27 16.68 0.75
N ARG A 62 0.30 16.46 -0.54
CA ARG A 62 -0.83 15.93 -1.30
C ARG A 62 -0.49 14.55 -1.83
N ALA A 63 -1.31 13.56 -1.46
CA ALA A 63 -1.16 12.19 -1.96
C ALA A 63 -2.43 11.72 -2.67
N LEU A 64 -2.25 10.74 -3.57
CA LEU A 64 -3.33 10.03 -4.23
C LEU A 64 -3.26 8.55 -3.89
N MET A 65 -4.40 7.95 -3.52
CA MET A 65 -4.57 6.51 -3.43
C MET A 65 -5.47 6.07 -4.58
N VAL A 66 -5.00 5.15 -5.42
CA VAL A 66 -5.70 4.76 -6.64
C VAL A 66 -5.66 3.25 -6.85
N ARG A 67 -6.70 2.72 -7.48
CA ARG A 67 -6.80 1.37 -8.03
C ARG A 67 -7.47 1.41 -9.40
N ARG A 68 -7.50 0.28 -10.12
CA ARG A 68 -8.17 0.17 -11.42
C ARG A 68 -9.59 0.74 -11.43
N THR A 69 -10.38 0.50 -10.37
CA THR A 69 -11.70 1.11 -10.22
C THR A 69 -11.88 1.71 -8.83
N TYR A 70 -12.67 2.78 -8.75
CA TYR A 70 -12.99 3.40 -7.46
C TYR A 70 -13.74 2.43 -6.53
N ALA A 71 -14.68 1.65 -7.06
CA ALA A 71 -15.42 0.66 -6.28
C ALA A 71 -14.50 -0.41 -5.66
N SER A 72 -13.52 -0.91 -6.42
CA SER A 72 -12.53 -1.87 -5.89
C SER A 72 -11.64 -1.24 -4.83
N LEU A 73 -11.25 0.04 -5.01
CA LEU A 73 -10.45 0.77 -4.04
C LEU A 73 -11.18 0.90 -2.69
N THR A 74 -12.44 1.37 -2.73
CA THR A 74 -13.25 1.59 -1.53
C THR A 74 -13.65 0.29 -0.83
N GLY A 75 -13.83 -0.79 -1.58
CA GLY A 75 -14.13 -2.11 -1.03
C GLY A 75 -12.92 -2.85 -0.43
N SER A 76 -11.70 -2.37 -0.59
CA SER A 76 -10.48 -3.08 -0.16
C SER A 76 -9.48 -2.20 0.59
N ALA A 77 -8.69 -1.41 -0.15
CA ALA A 77 -7.60 -0.62 0.44
C ALA A 77 -8.13 0.44 1.41
N VAL A 78 -9.25 1.09 1.10
CA VAL A 78 -9.88 2.07 1.99
C VAL A 78 -10.37 1.40 3.29
N VAL A 79 -10.97 0.22 3.20
CA VAL A 79 -11.38 -0.54 4.40
C VAL A 79 -10.17 -0.88 5.27
N THR A 80 -9.08 -1.34 4.65
CA THR A 80 -7.83 -1.63 5.38
C THR A 80 -7.25 -0.37 6.01
N TYR A 81 -7.27 0.76 5.29
CA TYR A 81 -6.79 2.04 5.77
C TYR A 81 -7.58 2.52 6.99
N GLU A 82 -8.90 2.51 6.92
CA GLU A 82 -9.76 2.97 8.01
C GLU A 82 -9.71 2.07 9.25
N GLN A 83 -9.62 0.74 9.06
CA GLN A 83 -9.69 -0.22 10.16
C GLN A 83 -8.35 -0.58 10.80
N LYS A 84 -7.25 -0.49 10.03
CA LYS A 84 -5.94 -1.02 10.46
C LYS A 84 -4.80 -0.01 10.44
N VAL A 85 -4.98 1.13 9.77
CA VAL A 85 -3.94 2.17 9.65
C VAL A 85 -4.28 3.39 10.50
N LEU A 86 -5.50 3.89 10.39
CA LEU A 86 -5.94 5.02 11.22
C LEU A 86 -6.03 4.61 12.70
N PRO A 87 -5.66 5.50 13.64
CA PRO A 87 -5.68 5.20 15.08
C PRO A 87 -7.09 4.93 15.61
N TYR A 88 -8.09 5.57 15.00
CA TYR A 88 -9.51 5.38 15.25
C TYR A 88 -10.28 5.43 13.93
N PRO A 89 -11.46 4.83 13.83
CA PRO A 89 -12.30 4.95 12.65
C PRO A 89 -12.63 6.41 12.35
N PRO A 90 -12.76 6.82 11.08
CA PRO A 90 -13.18 8.17 10.70
C PRO A 90 -14.54 8.51 11.32
N GLY A 91 -14.66 9.73 11.84
CA GLY A 91 -15.86 10.19 12.57
C GLY A 91 -15.83 9.92 14.08
N HIS A 92 -14.88 9.14 14.59
CA HIS A 92 -14.63 9.03 16.01
C HIS A 92 -13.95 10.32 16.52
N ASP A 93 -14.34 10.81 17.70
CA ASP A 93 -13.85 12.06 18.31
C ASP A 93 -12.32 12.13 18.48
N LYS A 94 -11.67 10.96 18.64
CA LYS A 94 -10.21 10.82 18.77
C LYS A 94 -9.49 10.57 17.44
N CYS A 95 -10.22 10.43 16.32
CA CYS A 95 -9.57 10.27 15.02
C CYS A 95 -9.07 11.64 14.54
N PRO A 96 -7.75 11.82 14.35
CA PRO A 96 -7.22 13.11 13.90
C PRO A 96 -7.46 13.35 12.41
N VAL A 97 -7.80 12.31 11.65
CA VAL A 97 -8.00 12.37 10.20
C VAL A 97 -9.48 12.46 9.88
N VAL A 98 -9.86 13.48 9.11
CA VAL A 98 -11.24 13.74 8.74
C VAL A 98 -11.53 13.15 7.36
N LYS A 99 -12.58 12.32 7.28
CA LYS A 99 -13.08 11.74 6.03
C LYS A 99 -14.05 12.69 5.36
N MET A 100 -13.83 12.98 4.09
CA MET A 100 -14.72 13.79 3.25
C MET A 100 -15.45 12.93 2.23
N GLY A 101 -16.67 13.37 1.83
CA GLY A 101 -17.47 12.68 0.79
C GLY A 101 -18.50 11.67 1.34
N GLY A 102 -18.67 11.56 2.64
CA GLY A 102 -19.72 10.73 3.26
C GLY A 102 -19.62 9.25 2.86
N SER A 103 -20.69 8.72 2.25
CA SER A 103 -20.77 7.32 1.75
C SER A 103 -19.87 7.06 0.53
N HIS A 104 -19.46 8.12 -0.17
CA HIS A 104 -18.51 8.05 -1.31
C HIS A 104 -17.26 8.85 -0.95
N PRO A 105 -16.35 8.29 -0.13
CA PRO A 105 -15.19 9.02 0.36
C PRO A 105 -14.33 9.53 -0.80
N SER A 106 -14.05 10.85 -0.80
CA SER A 106 -13.25 11.48 -1.85
C SER A 106 -11.84 11.78 -1.39
N GLU A 107 -11.66 12.12 -0.11
CA GLU A 107 -10.38 12.47 0.46
C GLU A 107 -10.36 12.35 1.99
N TYR A 108 -9.14 12.28 2.55
CA TYR A 108 -8.87 12.33 3.98
C TYR A 108 -7.99 13.53 4.29
N LEU A 109 -8.43 14.37 5.24
CA LEU A 109 -7.74 15.57 5.68
C LEU A 109 -6.97 15.30 6.97
N TYR A 110 -5.68 15.57 6.96
CA TYR A 110 -4.80 15.43 8.11
C TYR A 110 -4.67 16.73 8.87
N PRO A 111 -4.45 16.70 10.20
CA PRO A 111 -4.38 17.93 11.02
C PRO A 111 -3.19 18.83 10.65
N ASN A 112 -2.16 18.32 9.99
CA ASN A 112 -1.01 19.08 9.53
C ASN A 112 -1.19 19.70 8.12
N GLY A 113 -2.42 19.69 7.59
CA GLY A 113 -2.74 20.22 6.26
C GLY A 113 -2.50 19.26 5.10
N SER A 114 -1.99 18.05 5.35
CA SER A 114 -1.83 17.04 4.30
C SER A 114 -3.18 16.45 3.88
N VAL A 115 -3.27 16.04 2.61
CA VAL A 115 -4.50 15.50 2.01
C VAL A 115 -4.21 14.20 1.29
N LEU A 116 -5.02 13.17 1.55
CA LEU A 116 -5.05 11.93 0.79
C LEU A 116 -6.31 11.89 -0.10
N VAL A 117 -6.12 12.03 -1.40
CA VAL A 117 -7.19 11.95 -2.41
C VAL A 117 -7.43 10.50 -2.81
N LEU A 118 -8.69 10.12 -3.05
CA LEU A 118 -9.07 8.79 -3.52
C LEU A 118 -9.50 8.84 -4.99
N GLY A 119 -9.04 7.86 -5.79
CA GLY A 119 -9.38 7.80 -7.21
C GLY A 119 -9.50 6.38 -7.75
N GLY A 120 -10.28 6.24 -8.83
CA GLY A 120 -10.32 5.04 -9.65
C GLY A 120 -9.90 5.38 -11.08
N LEU A 121 -9.09 4.53 -11.71
CA LEU A 121 -8.65 4.72 -13.10
C LEU A 121 -9.79 4.52 -14.12
N ASP A 122 -10.96 4.11 -13.66
CA ASP A 122 -12.22 4.13 -14.42
C ASP A 122 -12.76 5.58 -14.64
N ASN A 123 -12.33 6.55 -13.82
CA ASN A 123 -12.65 7.98 -14.02
C ASN A 123 -11.44 8.87 -13.68
N PRO A 124 -10.37 8.82 -14.49
CA PRO A 124 -9.09 9.44 -14.18
C PRO A 124 -9.08 10.97 -14.24
N ASN A 125 -10.03 11.59 -14.95
CA ASN A 125 -10.05 13.04 -15.17
C ASN A 125 -10.15 13.87 -13.88
N LYS A 126 -10.72 13.31 -12.82
CA LYS A 126 -10.91 13.99 -11.54
C LYS A 126 -9.59 14.30 -10.81
N PHE A 127 -8.55 13.50 -11.03
CA PHE A 127 -7.29 13.61 -10.29
C PHE A 127 -6.05 13.76 -11.16
N LEU A 128 -6.10 13.43 -12.46
CA LEU A 128 -4.95 13.58 -13.36
C LEU A 128 -4.63 15.03 -13.75
N SER A 129 -5.45 16.00 -13.39
CA SER A 129 -5.16 17.43 -13.56
C SER A 129 -4.37 18.04 -12.41
N ALA A 130 -4.21 17.30 -11.29
CA ALA A 130 -3.49 17.75 -10.10
C ALA A 130 -2.07 17.18 -10.04
N GLU A 131 -1.21 17.81 -9.22
CA GLU A 131 0.11 17.32 -8.85
C GLU A 131 0.06 16.68 -7.47
N TYR A 132 0.95 15.71 -7.25
CA TYR A 132 1.06 14.96 -5.99
C TYR A 132 2.51 14.84 -5.55
N ASP A 133 2.71 14.75 -4.25
CA ASP A 133 3.98 14.38 -3.63
C ASP A 133 4.14 12.86 -3.58
N TYR A 134 3.03 12.16 -3.31
CA TYR A 134 2.99 10.70 -3.22
C TYR A 134 1.80 10.15 -3.99
N ILE A 135 2.00 9.03 -4.69
CA ILE A 135 0.89 8.25 -5.25
C ILE A 135 1.04 6.80 -4.79
N TYR A 136 -0.02 6.24 -4.23
CA TYR A 136 -0.12 4.82 -3.93
C TYR A 136 -1.07 4.13 -4.89
N ILE A 137 -0.58 3.10 -5.58
CA ILE A 137 -1.35 2.26 -6.48
C ILE A 137 -1.59 0.91 -5.82
N ASN A 138 -2.83 0.63 -5.46
CA ASN A 138 -3.24 -0.66 -4.92
C ASN A 138 -3.49 -1.66 -6.04
N GLN A 139 -2.95 -2.88 -5.89
CA GLN A 139 -2.98 -3.93 -6.91
C GLN A 139 -2.52 -3.42 -8.29
N MET A 140 -1.27 -3.01 -8.33
CA MET A 140 -0.66 -2.39 -9.52
C MET A 140 -0.69 -3.30 -10.74
N GLU A 141 -0.78 -4.63 -10.57
CA GLU A 141 -0.95 -5.60 -11.64
C GLU A 141 -2.25 -5.43 -12.43
N GLU A 142 -3.26 -4.78 -11.86
CA GLU A 142 -4.52 -4.49 -12.57
C GLU A 142 -4.42 -3.24 -13.47
N VAL A 143 -3.33 -2.48 -13.35
CA VAL A 143 -3.17 -1.16 -14.01
C VAL A 143 -2.43 -1.30 -15.33
N ARG A 144 -2.94 -0.67 -16.39
CA ARG A 144 -2.26 -0.64 -17.69
C ARG A 144 -1.04 0.28 -17.64
N LEU A 145 -0.01 -0.04 -18.42
CA LEU A 145 1.21 0.78 -18.52
C LEU A 145 0.91 2.25 -18.84
N ASP A 146 0.01 2.51 -19.79
CA ASP A 146 -0.38 3.87 -20.20
C ASP A 146 -0.94 4.70 -19.03
N ASP A 147 -1.80 4.09 -18.20
CA ASP A 147 -2.37 4.75 -17.04
C ASP A 147 -1.31 4.95 -15.94
N TYR A 148 -0.42 3.98 -15.76
CA TYR A 148 0.71 4.10 -14.84
C TYR A 148 1.65 5.26 -15.23
N GLU A 149 1.99 5.41 -16.51
CA GLU A 149 2.87 6.48 -16.98
C GLU A 149 2.24 7.88 -16.85
N LYS A 150 0.92 7.98 -17.01
CA LYS A 150 0.18 9.22 -16.66
C LYS A 150 0.31 9.56 -15.18
N LEU A 151 0.21 8.56 -14.28
CA LEU A 151 0.39 8.78 -12.84
C LEU A 151 1.82 9.19 -12.50
N VAL A 152 2.84 8.58 -13.12
CA VAL A 152 4.25 8.97 -12.95
C VAL A 152 4.44 10.45 -13.29
N GLY A 153 3.80 10.94 -14.33
CA GLY A 153 3.84 12.36 -14.70
C GLY A 153 3.18 13.31 -13.70
N ARG A 154 2.44 12.79 -12.71
CA ARG A 154 1.78 13.58 -11.67
C ARG A 154 2.49 13.56 -10.32
N VAL A 155 3.47 12.70 -10.13
CA VAL A 155 4.31 12.66 -8.92
C VAL A 155 5.45 13.64 -9.08
N THR A 156 5.21 14.90 -8.79
CA THR A 156 6.17 15.99 -9.05
C THR A 156 6.91 16.44 -7.79
N GLY A 157 6.37 16.18 -6.60
CA GLY A 157 6.92 16.66 -5.33
C GLY A 157 6.78 18.17 -5.13
N ARG A 158 5.88 18.81 -5.88
CA ARG A 158 5.63 20.26 -5.82
C ARG A 158 4.29 20.62 -5.19
N ALA A 159 3.52 19.62 -4.77
CA ALA A 159 2.19 19.84 -4.19
C ALA A 159 2.27 20.32 -2.74
N GLY A 160 3.32 19.95 -2.00
CA GLY A 160 3.50 20.30 -0.60
C GLY A 160 4.97 20.30 -0.15
N ASN A 161 5.19 19.92 1.11
CA ASN A 161 6.52 19.96 1.74
C ASN A 161 7.19 18.57 1.80
N ALA A 162 6.93 17.71 0.83
CA ALA A 162 7.56 16.40 0.74
C ALA A 162 9.08 16.53 0.51
N PRO A 163 9.91 15.79 1.25
CA PRO A 163 11.36 15.82 1.06
C PRO A 163 11.80 15.10 -0.23
N TYR A 164 10.92 14.28 -0.80
CA TYR A 164 11.09 13.57 -2.07
C TYR A 164 9.72 13.11 -2.60
N PRO A 165 9.50 13.13 -3.91
CA PRO A 165 8.32 12.53 -4.52
C PRO A 165 8.47 11.00 -4.59
N GLN A 166 7.38 10.25 -4.43
CA GLN A 166 7.43 8.81 -4.56
C GLN A 166 6.11 8.20 -5.05
N LEU A 167 6.21 7.28 -6.00
CA LEU A 167 5.15 6.39 -6.38
C LEU A 167 5.33 5.06 -5.65
N LEU A 168 4.32 4.66 -4.88
CA LEU A 168 4.30 3.43 -4.11
C LEU A 168 3.30 2.45 -4.74
N GLY A 169 3.57 1.15 -4.65
CA GLY A 169 2.60 0.16 -5.07
C GLY A 169 2.68 -1.13 -4.28
N ASP A 170 1.60 -1.89 -4.37
CA ASP A 170 1.59 -3.31 -4.04
C ASP A 170 1.01 -4.09 -5.22
N CYS A 171 1.48 -5.31 -5.43
CA CYS A 171 0.95 -6.19 -6.45
C CYS A 171 1.05 -7.66 -6.07
N ASN A 172 0.22 -8.47 -6.71
CA ASN A 172 0.40 -9.91 -6.79
C ASN A 172 1.03 -10.27 -8.14
N PRO A 173 1.76 -11.38 -8.25
CA PRO A 173 2.29 -11.81 -9.53
C PRO A 173 1.21 -12.07 -10.58
N ASP A 174 1.51 -11.73 -11.82
CA ASP A 174 0.68 -11.99 -13.00
C ASP A 174 1.53 -12.65 -14.11
N ALA A 175 1.23 -12.41 -15.37
CA ALA A 175 1.96 -12.97 -16.52
C ALA A 175 3.42 -12.51 -16.53
N PRO A 176 4.37 -13.33 -16.97
CA PRO A 176 5.80 -12.99 -16.99
C PRO A 176 6.12 -11.87 -18.01
N THR A 177 5.21 -11.63 -18.95
CA THR A 177 5.30 -10.52 -19.93
C THR A 177 4.69 -9.21 -19.43
N HIS A 178 4.16 -9.18 -18.22
CA HIS A 178 3.54 -7.98 -17.66
C HIS A 178 4.57 -6.83 -17.56
N TRP A 179 4.14 -5.60 -17.85
CA TRP A 179 5.01 -4.42 -17.89
C TRP A 179 5.80 -4.18 -16.59
N ILE A 180 5.24 -4.54 -15.43
CA ILE A 180 5.89 -4.45 -14.11
C ILE A 180 7.22 -5.21 -14.09
N VAL A 181 7.28 -6.38 -14.76
CA VAL A 181 8.47 -7.23 -14.77
C VAL A 181 9.64 -6.56 -15.48
N ASN A 182 9.34 -5.81 -16.54
CA ASN A 182 10.31 -5.23 -17.46
C ASN A 182 10.56 -3.72 -17.26
N ARG A 183 9.96 -3.09 -16.21
CA ARG A 183 10.15 -1.67 -15.97
C ARG A 183 11.45 -1.39 -15.20
N PRO A 184 12.49 -0.77 -15.81
CA PRO A 184 13.82 -0.65 -15.20
C PRO A 184 13.86 0.25 -13.96
N ARG A 185 12.99 1.28 -13.91
CA ARG A 185 12.98 2.27 -12.81
C ARG A 185 12.18 1.81 -11.60
N LEU A 186 11.34 0.78 -11.76
CA LEU A 186 10.49 0.27 -10.69
C LEU A 186 11.29 -0.66 -9.78
N ARG A 187 11.65 -0.18 -8.59
CA ARG A 187 12.32 -1.00 -7.59
C ARG A 187 11.35 -1.93 -6.90
N ARG A 188 11.52 -3.22 -7.12
CA ARG A 188 10.65 -4.28 -6.60
C ARG A 188 11.25 -4.91 -5.33
N PHE A 189 10.44 -5.01 -4.30
CA PHE A 189 10.76 -5.71 -3.05
C PHE A 189 9.89 -6.96 -2.96
N LYS A 190 10.53 -8.13 -3.03
CA LYS A 190 9.81 -9.41 -3.00
C LYS A 190 9.41 -9.78 -1.58
N SER A 191 8.13 -9.62 -1.29
CA SER A 191 7.50 -9.99 -0.03
C SER A 191 7.30 -11.51 0.06
N ARG A 192 7.46 -12.05 1.26
CA ARG A 192 7.28 -13.48 1.58
C ARG A 192 6.29 -13.64 2.71
N HIS A 193 5.75 -14.84 2.88
CA HIS A 193 4.81 -15.10 3.98
C HIS A 193 5.45 -14.90 5.35
N GLU A 194 6.76 -15.22 5.46
CA GLU A 194 7.55 -15.02 6.67
C GLU A 194 7.71 -13.54 7.07
N ASP A 195 7.52 -12.63 6.13
CA ASP A 195 7.54 -11.17 6.39
C ASP A 195 6.26 -10.69 7.11
N ASN A 196 5.21 -11.53 7.15
CA ASN A 196 3.95 -11.20 7.82
C ASN A 196 3.92 -11.74 9.26
N PRO A 197 4.04 -10.88 10.29
CA PRO A 197 4.10 -11.31 11.68
C PRO A 197 2.81 -11.94 12.20
N THR A 198 1.70 -11.83 11.46
CA THR A 198 0.46 -12.53 11.80
C THR A 198 0.47 -14.00 11.36
N LEU A 199 1.35 -14.37 10.44
CA LEU A 199 1.50 -15.72 9.91
C LEU A 199 2.70 -16.45 10.51
N PHE A 200 3.80 -15.73 10.73
CA PHE A 200 5.04 -16.26 11.30
C PHE A 200 5.53 -15.33 12.41
N ASP A 201 5.90 -15.92 13.54
CA ASP A 201 6.51 -15.16 14.64
C ASP A 201 7.85 -14.56 14.18
N PRO A 202 8.04 -13.24 14.24
CA PRO A 202 9.21 -12.58 13.68
C PRO A 202 10.50 -12.80 14.49
N VAL A 203 10.39 -13.34 15.70
CA VAL A 203 11.55 -13.63 16.59
C VAL A 203 11.99 -15.08 16.42
N THR A 204 11.04 -16.01 16.49
CA THR A 204 11.32 -17.45 16.47
C THR A 204 11.25 -18.06 15.07
N GLY A 205 10.58 -17.39 14.12
CA GLY A 205 10.27 -17.94 12.81
C GLY A 205 9.15 -18.99 12.83
N ALA A 206 8.55 -19.28 14.00
CA ALA A 206 7.51 -20.29 14.12
C ALA A 206 6.22 -19.84 13.42
N ILE A 207 5.57 -20.77 12.73
CA ILE A 207 4.27 -20.50 12.12
C ILE A 207 3.18 -20.36 13.21
N THR A 208 2.37 -19.31 13.12
CA THR A 208 1.24 -19.08 14.03
C THR A 208 0.05 -19.97 13.68
N GLU A 209 -0.93 -20.08 14.57
CA GLU A 209 -2.18 -20.79 14.28
C GLU A 209 -2.91 -20.18 13.06
N ARG A 210 -2.94 -18.85 12.95
CA ARG A 210 -3.45 -18.15 11.75
C ARG A 210 -2.62 -18.49 10.52
N GLY A 211 -1.28 -18.53 10.67
CA GLY A 211 -0.37 -18.92 9.62
C GLY A 211 -0.67 -20.32 9.09
N GLN A 212 -0.85 -21.30 9.96
CA GLN A 212 -1.18 -22.67 9.56
C GLN A 212 -2.46 -22.74 8.72
N ARG A 213 -3.53 -22.06 9.16
CA ARG A 213 -4.79 -22.01 8.41
C ARG A 213 -4.63 -21.32 7.06
N THR A 214 -3.93 -20.20 7.03
CA THR A 214 -3.71 -19.42 5.79
C THR A 214 -2.86 -20.22 4.81
N MET A 215 -1.76 -20.83 5.27
CA MET A 215 -0.89 -21.62 4.41
C MET A 215 -1.60 -22.85 3.84
N ALA A 216 -2.38 -23.55 4.67
CA ALA A 216 -3.21 -24.68 4.20
C ALA A 216 -4.20 -24.27 3.10
N ALA A 217 -4.84 -23.09 3.23
CA ALA A 217 -5.73 -22.57 2.20
C ALA A 217 -4.98 -22.21 0.90
N LEU A 218 -3.79 -21.64 1.00
CA LEU A 218 -2.97 -21.31 -0.16
C LEU A 218 -2.37 -22.56 -0.83
N ASP A 219 -2.01 -23.58 -0.05
CA ASP A 219 -1.50 -24.86 -0.54
C ASP A 219 -2.59 -25.67 -1.27
N ALA A 220 -3.87 -25.41 -1.01
CA ALA A 220 -5.00 -26.00 -1.73
C ALA A 220 -5.27 -25.34 -3.09
N LEU A 221 -4.63 -24.22 -3.43
CA LEU A 221 -4.71 -23.61 -4.75
C LEU A 221 -4.07 -24.53 -5.79
N THR A 222 -4.51 -24.42 -7.06
CA THR A 222 -3.99 -25.26 -8.16
C THR A 222 -3.50 -24.42 -9.33
N GLY A 223 -2.64 -25.03 -10.17
CA GLY A 223 -2.17 -24.46 -11.43
C GLY A 223 -1.52 -23.08 -11.28
N VAL A 224 -1.90 -22.13 -12.13
CA VAL A 224 -1.36 -20.77 -12.15
C VAL A 224 -1.68 -20.01 -10.84
N ARG A 225 -2.85 -20.25 -10.24
CA ARG A 225 -3.23 -19.60 -8.98
C ARG A 225 -2.31 -20.01 -7.83
N TYR A 226 -1.92 -21.28 -7.74
CA TYR A 226 -0.93 -21.75 -6.76
C TYR A 226 0.42 -21.08 -7.00
N LYS A 227 0.90 -21.07 -8.24
CA LYS A 227 2.20 -20.48 -8.60
C LYS A 227 2.24 -18.97 -8.25
N ARG A 228 1.21 -18.22 -8.59
CA ARG A 228 1.11 -16.78 -8.31
C ARG A 228 0.82 -16.48 -6.85
N GLY A 229 -0.25 -17.06 -6.31
CA GLY A 229 -0.78 -16.74 -5.00
C GLY A 229 -0.03 -17.36 -3.83
N ARG A 230 0.56 -18.55 -4.03
CA ARG A 230 1.31 -19.27 -2.99
C ARG A 230 2.82 -19.13 -3.13
N LEU A 231 3.34 -19.29 -4.36
CA LEU A 231 4.80 -19.26 -4.60
C LEU A 231 5.33 -17.88 -4.98
N GLY A 232 4.47 -16.93 -5.30
CA GLY A 232 4.89 -15.57 -5.69
C GLY A 232 5.59 -15.50 -7.05
N LEU A 233 5.27 -16.42 -7.97
CA LEU A 233 5.90 -16.52 -9.28
C LEU A 233 5.11 -15.77 -10.34
N TRP A 234 5.81 -15.02 -11.18
CA TRP A 234 5.29 -14.42 -12.39
C TRP A 234 5.22 -15.47 -13.50
N VAL A 235 4.03 -16.03 -13.78
CA VAL A 235 3.82 -17.17 -14.70
C VAL A 235 2.52 -17.00 -15.50
#